data_ad9c57ee047a774fae5d7929cb27b802
#
_entry.id   ad9c57ee047a774fae5d7929cb27b802
#
_cell.length_a   1.000
_cell.length_b   1.000
_cell.length_c   1.000
_cell.angle_alpha   90.00
_cell.angle_beta   90.00
_cell.angle_gamma   90.00
#
_symmetry.space_group_name_H-M   'P 1'
#
loop_
_entity.id
_entity.type
_entity.pdbx_description
1 polymer ?
#
loop_
_entity_poly.entity_id
_entity_poly.type
_entity_poly.pdbx_seq_one_letter_code
_entity_poly.pdbx_strand_id
1 'polypeptide(L)'
;MGGGLLNKHNSQKLQKFKENNSKRKVIVTAIIISVLLLSGIYLYSSFAVFSEEKNFNVINGTVSDPGDIYFAYYVDGVITRNMPSQNTGYTLNTEKSTCTNGVIPSWDNAGWKFIGDYHNYNATDYTRTRCNLYFEKTSKVVSTALGNIDVNTYTPDFSKSACDDSTCESHEKGIYETQDDDGTTYYYRGSVENNYVKFAGFYWRIIRINGNGSIRMIYDGTVAHDNGESSTDRQYGTSQFNPDDNNNMYVGYMYTNGNVHGNGTSSTIKTANDNFYATKLTGYTNFFDNNAGFCGDRGVLSSQTNVEIGTAITYYAAFLRVEESTPKLMCESMDDYYTTSSASSGNKSLAYPIALITVDEFMLAGYGGGVVNGTQDNAKQNVNGYLNNGIEFWTMTPAAFYVPYFQWISTKVFSGITSSKKMLDDTAIGLTLGLRPVINLKST
;
A
#
# COMPACT_ATOMS: atom_id res chain seq x y z
N MET A 1 -83.46 50.26 34.63
CA MET A 1 -82.16 49.98 35.27
C MET A 1 -81.47 48.80 34.53
N GLY A 2 -80.64 49.00 33.50
CA GLY A 2 -80.08 47.91 32.76
C GLY A 2 -78.78 48.27 31.98
N GLY A 3 -78.19 49.48 32.19
CA GLY A 3 -77.04 49.94 31.38
C GLY A 3 -75.68 49.83 32.05
N GLY A 4 -75.53 49.40 33.30
CA GLY A 4 -74.25 49.47 34.03
C GLY A 4 -73.38 48.21 34.02
N LEU A 5 -73.97 47.04 33.81
CA LEU A 5 -73.24 45.75 33.92
C LEU A 5 -72.50 45.35 32.62
N LEU A 6 -72.97 45.72 31.45
CA LEU A 6 -72.35 45.42 30.13
C LEU A 6 -71.03 46.21 29.89
N ASN A 7 -70.97 47.40 30.48
CA ASN A 7 -69.79 48.27 30.29
C ASN A 7 -68.61 47.81 31.16
N LYS A 8 -68.87 47.21 32.35
CA LYS A 8 -67.80 46.74 33.21
C LYS A 8 -67.15 45.41 32.72
N HIS A 9 -67.96 44.56 32.08
CA HIS A 9 -67.45 43.29 31.54
C HIS A 9 -66.60 43.51 30.28
N ASN A 10 -66.93 44.45 29.40
CA ASN A 10 -66.12 44.79 28.26
C ASN A 10 -64.85 45.53 28.62
N SER A 11 -64.82 46.37 29.61
CA SER A 11 -63.59 47.02 30.11
C SER A 11 -62.60 46.01 30.71
N GLN A 12 -63.10 45.03 31.44
CA GLN A 12 -62.26 43.96 32.00
C GLN A 12 -61.72 43.03 30.92
N LYS A 13 -62.43 42.72 29.84
CA LYS A 13 -61.92 41.98 28.67
C LYS A 13 -60.85 42.77 27.93
N LEU A 14 -61.04 44.10 27.76
CA LEU A 14 -60.06 44.94 27.11
C LEU A 14 -58.77 45.10 27.92
N GLN A 15 -58.87 45.18 29.27
CA GLN A 15 -57.73 45.21 30.15
C GLN A 15 -56.95 43.88 30.13
N LYS A 16 -57.61 42.71 30.16
CA LYS A 16 -56.99 41.41 30.03
C LYS A 16 -56.30 41.22 28.63
N PHE A 17 -56.94 41.78 27.59
CA PHE A 17 -56.34 41.70 26.23
C PHE A 17 -55.09 42.58 26.10
N LYS A 18 -55.10 43.78 26.71
CA LYS A 18 -53.92 44.68 26.75
C LYS A 18 -52.80 44.07 27.58
N GLU A 19 -53.13 43.42 28.72
CA GLU A 19 -52.16 42.78 29.61
C GLU A 19 -51.53 41.50 28.93
N ASN A 20 -52.30 40.70 28.23
CA ASN A 20 -51.81 39.56 27.47
C ASN A 20 -50.96 39.99 26.29
N ASN A 21 -51.29 41.10 25.59
CA ASN A 21 -50.47 41.61 24.51
C ASN A 21 -49.16 42.21 25.05
N SER A 22 -49.17 42.84 26.21
CA SER A 22 -47.96 43.32 26.86
C SER A 22 -47.04 42.18 27.27
N LYS A 23 -47.58 41.12 27.89
CA LYS A 23 -46.83 39.90 28.25
C LYS A 23 -46.25 39.20 27.01
N ARG A 24 -47.03 39.09 25.91
CA ARG A 24 -46.52 38.55 24.63
C ARG A 24 -45.38 39.39 24.07
N LYS A 25 -45.47 40.71 24.08
CA LYS A 25 -44.39 41.60 23.63
C LYS A 25 -43.13 41.41 24.45
N VAL A 26 -43.23 41.32 25.76
CA VAL A 26 -42.10 41.05 26.65
C VAL A 26 -41.43 39.70 26.37
N ILE A 27 -42.25 38.65 26.18
CA ILE A 27 -41.73 37.31 25.86
C ILE A 27 -41.02 37.30 24.50
N VAL A 28 -41.59 37.90 23.46
CA VAL A 28 -41.00 37.97 22.14
C VAL A 28 -39.69 38.79 22.17
N THR A 29 -39.65 39.91 22.90
CA THR A 29 -38.45 40.69 23.05
C THR A 29 -37.36 39.93 23.80
N ALA A 30 -37.71 39.18 24.85
CA ALA A 30 -36.79 38.33 25.59
C ALA A 30 -36.18 37.23 24.72
N ILE A 31 -36.99 36.59 23.87
CA ILE A 31 -36.54 35.57 22.92
C ILE A 31 -35.57 36.20 21.87
N ILE A 32 -35.91 37.37 21.33
CA ILE A 32 -35.04 38.07 20.36
C ILE A 32 -33.69 38.42 21.02
N ILE A 33 -33.70 38.92 22.24
CA ILE A 33 -32.48 39.26 22.99
C ILE A 33 -31.65 37.99 23.25
N SER A 34 -32.30 36.88 23.62
CA SER A 34 -31.62 35.60 23.86
C SER A 34 -30.98 35.06 22.57
N VAL A 35 -31.64 35.13 21.42
CA VAL A 35 -31.12 34.73 20.13
C VAL A 35 -29.92 35.62 19.72
N LEU A 36 -30.02 36.94 19.93
CA LEU A 36 -28.94 37.87 19.66
C LEU A 36 -27.71 37.62 20.57
N LEU A 37 -27.94 37.30 21.85
CA LEU A 37 -26.87 36.98 22.78
C LEU A 37 -26.19 35.64 22.39
N LEU A 38 -26.97 34.61 22.02
CA LEU A 38 -26.44 33.32 21.58
C LEU A 38 -25.67 33.46 20.26
N SER A 39 -26.19 34.25 19.29
CA SER A 39 -25.49 34.53 18.06
C SER A 39 -24.21 35.37 18.30
N GLY A 40 -24.22 36.30 19.22
CA GLY A 40 -23.07 37.06 19.65
C GLY A 40 -22.00 36.19 20.30
N ILE A 41 -22.39 35.26 21.16
CA ILE A 41 -21.48 34.27 21.76
C ILE A 41 -20.89 33.35 20.70
N TYR A 42 -21.71 32.90 19.74
CA TYR A 42 -21.24 32.04 18.64
C TYR A 42 -20.25 32.79 17.71
N LEU A 43 -20.55 34.03 17.34
CA LEU A 43 -19.65 34.90 16.59
C LEU A 43 -18.36 35.20 17.38
N TYR A 44 -18.47 35.50 18.68
CA TYR A 44 -17.30 35.74 19.52
C TYR A 44 -16.42 34.47 19.67
N SER A 45 -17.01 33.30 19.84
CA SER A 45 -16.24 32.05 19.85
C SER A 45 -15.61 31.73 18.51
N SER A 46 -16.30 32.03 17.39
CA SER A 46 -15.74 31.91 16.04
C SER A 46 -14.60 32.88 15.79
N PHE A 47 -14.74 34.15 16.26
CA PHE A 47 -13.66 35.14 16.19
C PHE A 47 -12.50 34.83 17.14
N ALA A 48 -12.78 34.27 18.32
CA ALA A 48 -11.72 33.85 19.24
C ALA A 48 -10.85 32.72 18.66
N VAL A 49 -11.43 31.81 17.89
CA VAL A 49 -10.66 30.81 17.14
C VAL A 49 -9.76 31.46 16.08
N PHE A 50 -10.21 32.52 15.41
CA PHE A 50 -9.41 33.26 14.45
C PHE A 50 -8.39 34.23 15.10
N SER A 51 -8.63 34.72 16.31
CA SER A 51 -7.70 35.61 17.02
C SER A 51 -6.58 34.88 17.76
N GLU A 52 -6.73 33.57 18.01
CA GLU A 52 -5.63 32.73 18.56
C GLU A 52 -4.51 32.44 17.55
N GLU A 53 -4.69 32.77 16.26
CA GLU A 53 -3.60 32.71 15.28
C GLU A 53 -2.40 33.61 15.57
N LYS A 54 -2.51 34.55 16.51
CA LYS A 54 -1.43 35.50 16.83
C LYS A 54 -0.41 34.99 17.84
N ASN A 55 -0.63 33.85 18.50
CA ASN A 55 0.28 33.34 19.52
C ASN A 55 0.60 31.86 19.36
N PHE A 56 1.01 31.43 18.16
CA PHE A 56 1.67 30.14 18.03
C PHE A 56 3.09 30.23 18.56
N ASN A 57 3.29 29.97 19.82
CA ASN A 57 4.59 29.57 20.34
C ASN A 57 4.86 28.15 19.85
N VAL A 58 5.36 28.02 18.63
CA VAL A 58 5.70 26.74 18.00
C VAL A 58 6.96 26.14 18.63
N ILE A 59 7.70 26.89 19.43
CA ILE A 59 8.92 26.45 20.08
C ILE A 59 8.95 27.03 21.50
N ASN A 60 9.06 26.17 22.51
CA ASN A 60 9.47 26.55 23.86
C ASN A 60 10.97 26.90 23.85
N GLY A 61 11.31 27.99 23.22
CA GLY A 61 12.67 28.50 23.12
C GLY A 61 12.62 29.93 22.67
N THR A 62 13.49 30.79 23.17
CA THR A 62 13.70 32.17 22.72
C THR A 62 14.16 32.14 21.26
N VAL A 63 13.24 32.49 20.35
CA VAL A 63 13.53 32.67 18.94
C VAL A 63 14.36 33.98 18.85
N SER A 64 15.65 33.83 18.68
CA SER A 64 16.58 34.99 18.60
C SER A 64 17.32 35.10 17.26
N ASP A 65 17.01 34.20 16.28
CA ASP A 65 17.74 34.16 15.02
C ASP A 65 16.82 34.50 13.82
N PRO A 66 17.23 35.40 12.91
CA PRO A 66 16.44 35.80 11.75
C PRO A 66 16.22 34.70 10.69
N GLY A 67 16.70 33.47 10.92
CA GLY A 67 16.60 32.32 10.02
C GLY A 67 15.55 31.24 10.37
N ASP A 68 14.72 31.46 11.38
CA ASP A 68 13.82 30.39 11.86
C ASP A 68 12.69 30.05 10.89
N ILE A 69 12.41 28.75 10.76
CA ILE A 69 11.27 28.22 9.98
C ILE A 69 10.05 28.12 10.90
N TYR A 70 8.91 28.63 10.42
CA TYR A 70 7.62 28.48 11.10
C TYR A 70 6.80 27.38 10.45
N PHE A 71 6.36 26.39 11.25
CA PHE A 71 5.52 25.30 10.80
C PHE A 71 4.08 25.49 11.26
N ALA A 72 3.14 25.43 10.32
CA ALA A 72 1.74 25.20 10.58
C ALA A 72 1.41 23.74 10.22
N TYR A 73 0.86 22.99 11.18
CA TYR A 73 0.53 21.59 10.99
C TYR A 73 -0.96 21.45 10.66
N TYR A 74 -1.26 20.71 9.59
CA TYR A 74 -2.61 20.38 9.20
C TYR A 74 -2.76 18.86 9.31
N VAL A 75 -3.71 18.40 10.15
CA VAL A 75 -4.03 16.99 10.34
C VAL A 75 -5.43 16.75 9.79
N ASP A 76 -5.54 15.92 8.76
CA ASP A 76 -6.78 15.74 7.97
C ASP A 76 -7.40 17.08 7.48
N GLY A 77 -6.56 18.02 7.11
CA GLY A 77 -6.96 19.35 6.65
C GLY A 77 -7.35 20.34 7.73
N VAL A 78 -7.28 19.95 9.00
CA VAL A 78 -7.54 20.84 10.14
C VAL A 78 -6.22 21.32 10.73
N ILE A 79 -6.07 22.65 10.92
CA ILE A 79 -4.88 23.21 11.55
C ILE A 79 -4.76 22.78 13.01
N THR A 80 -3.58 22.34 13.41
CA THR A 80 -3.30 21.86 14.78
C THR A 80 -2.05 22.56 15.35
N ARG A 81 -1.94 22.61 16.67
CA ARG A 81 -0.77 23.18 17.36
C ARG A 81 0.46 22.30 17.28
N ASN A 82 0.26 21.00 17.21
CA ASN A 82 1.32 20.01 17.20
C ASN A 82 1.14 19.07 15.99
N MET A 83 2.24 18.57 15.46
CA MET A 83 2.17 17.47 14.51
C MET A 83 1.61 16.22 15.21
N PRO A 84 0.96 15.31 14.47
CA PRO A 84 0.46 14.07 15.04
C PRO A 84 1.60 13.25 15.64
N SER A 85 1.28 12.44 16.64
CA SER A 85 2.28 11.57 17.27
C SER A 85 2.73 10.47 16.31
N GLN A 86 3.97 10.01 16.46
CA GLN A 86 4.48 8.85 15.73
C GLN A 86 3.58 7.63 15.93
N ASN A 87 3.46 6.79 14.92
CA ASN A 87 2.66 5.56 14.94
C ASN A 87 1.14 5.75 15.14
N THR A 88 0.62 6.94 14.82
CA THR A 88 -0.83 7.21 14.83
C THR A 88 -1.50 7.04 13.47
N GLY A 89 -0.77 6.53 12.48
CA GLY A 89 -1.26 6.30 11.13
C GLY A 89 -1.16 7.50 10.19
N TYR A 90 -0.55 8.59 10.63
CA TYR A 90 -0.31 9.77 9.79
C TYR A 90 1.05 9.74 9.11
N THR A 91 1.11 10.31 7.91
CA THR A 91 2.34 10.57 7.17
C THR A 91 2.31 12.01 6.64
N LEU A 92 3.49 12.60 6.43
CA LEU A 92 3.57 13.91 5.78
C LEU A 92 3.21 13.78 4.30
N ASN A 93 2.19 14.51 3.87
CA ASN A 93 1.83 14.65 2.46
C ASN A 93 2.69 15.76 1.83
N THR A 94 3.76 15.37 1.15
CA THR A 94 4.71 16.31 0.53
C THR A 94 4.13 17.05 -0.68
N GLU A 95 3.09 16.52 -1.33
CA GLU A 95 2.45 17.15 -2.48
C GLU A 95 1.54 18.32 -2.08
N LYS A 96 0.86 18.18 -0.93
CA LYS A 96 0.02 19.25 -0.37
C LYS A 96 0.81 20.23 0.47
N SER A 97 1.93 19.81 1.05
CA SER A 97 2.75 20.67 1.90
C SER A 97 3.43 21.77 1.08
N THR A 98 3.48 22.95 1.63
CA THR A 98 4.06 24.11 0.95
C THR A 98 4.92 24.93 1.91
N CYS A 99 6.00 25.50 1.40
CA CYS A 99 6.82 26.46 2.12
C CYS A 99 6.96 27.75 1.29
N THR A 100 7.08 28.90 1.93
CA THR A 100 7.19 30.19 1.25
C THR A 100 8.44 30.31 0.37
N ASN A 101 9.48 29.53 0.66
CA ASN A 101 10.70 29.43 -0.16
C ASN A 101 10.63 28.36 -1.26
N GLY A 102 9.49 27.66 -1.40
CA GLY A 102 9.30 26.58 -2.40
C GLY A 102 9.99 25.26 -2.06
N VAL A 103 10.70 25.15 -0.95
CA VAL A 103 11.41 23.93 -0.55
C VAL A 103 10.75 23.32 0.67
N ILE A 104 10.20 22.11 0.52
CA ILE A 104 9.62 21.34 1.63
C ILE A 104 10.74 20.60 2.34
N PRO A 105 10.84 20.68 3.68
CA PRO A 105 11.85 19.94 4.43
C PRO A 105 11.72 18.44 4.22
N SER A 106 12.84 17.75 4.07
CA SER A 106 12.87 16.29 4.04
C SER A 106 12.39 15.71 5.37
N TRP A 107 11.64 14.62 5.31
CA TRP A 107 11.02 14.02 6.47
C TRP A 107 11.47 12.56 6.67
N ASP A 108 11.91 12.23 7.87
CA ASP A 108 12.21 10.87 8.31
C ASP A 108 11.01 10.31 9.07
N ASN A 109 10.25 9.44 8.41
CA ASN A 109 9.07 8.82 9.02
C ASN A 109 9.45 7.82 10.13
N ALA A 110 10.60 7.17 10.02
CA ALA A 110 11.08 6.24 11.03
C ALA A 110 11.54 6.98 12.30
N GLY A 111 12.26 8.08 12.15
CA GLY A 111 12.69 8.93 13.25
C GLY A 111 11.63 9.95 13.70
N TRP A 112 10.53 10.08 12.97
CA TRP A 112 9.46 11.07 13.18
C TRP A 112 9.98 12.49 13.34
N LYS A 113 10.87 12.89 12.43
CA LYS A 113 11.59 14.16 12.46
C LYS A 113 11.93 14.66 11.07
N PHE A 114 12.19 15.95 10.96
CA PHE A 114 12.77 16.54 9.76
C PHE A 114 14.25 16.14 9.63
N ILE A 115 14.68 15.90 8.37
CA ILE A 115 16.05 15.57 8.01
C ILE A 115 16.69 16.80 7.38
N GLY A 116 17.90 17.15 7.80
CA GLY A 116 18.73 18.19 7.21
C GLY A 116 18.96 19.38 8.12
N ASP A 117 19.83 20.26 7.66
CA ASP A 117 20.16 21.52 8.34
C ASP A 117 19.19 22.60 7.83
N TYR A 118 18.22 22.97 8.66
CA TYR A 118 17.23 24.00 8.34
C TYR A 118 17.76 25.43 8.54
N HIS A 119 19.01 25.56 8.98
CA HIS A 119 19.66 26.86 9.23
C HIS A 119 20.35 27.44 7.98
N ASN A 120 20.47 26.68 6.89
CA ASN A 120 21.16 27.09 5.67
C ASN A 120 20.25 27.86 4.70
N TYR A 121 19.57 28.90 5.20
CA TYR A 121 18.92 29.86 4.34
C TYR A 121 19.90 30.99 4.02
N ASN A 122 20.05 31.30 2.71
CA ASN A 122 20.83 32.43 2.23
C ASN A 122 20.54 33.66 3.06
N ALA A 123 21.52 34.12 3.80
CA ALA A 123 21.44 35.24 4.75
C ALA A 123 21.07 36.60 4.11
N THR A 124 20.74 36.63 2.83
CA THR A 124 20.32 37.82 2.08
C THR A 124 18.81 37.97 1.96
N ASP A 125 18.03 36.95 2.31
CA ASP A 125 16.56 37.03 2.28
C ASP A 125 16.01 36.96 3.71
N TYR A 126 15.74 38.08 4.31
CA TYR A 126 15.22 38.24 5.68
C TYR A 126 13.75 37.80 5.84
N THR A 127 13.18 37.12 4.84
CA THR A 127 11.82 36.61 4.92
C THR A 127 11.81 35.26 5.66
N ARG A 128 11.20 35.26 6.83
CA ARG A 128 10.99 34.04 7.61
C ARG A 128 10.22 33.00 6.78
N THR A 129 10.80 31.83 6.55
CA THR A 129 10.12 30.76 5.83
C THR A 129 8.96 30.24 6.66
N ARG A 130 7.78 30.17 6.05
CA ARG A 130 6.59 29.58 6.63
C ARG A 130 6.23 28.34 5.84
N CYS A 131 6.05 27.23 6.54
CA CYS A 131 5.65 25.96 5.95
C CYS A 131 4.28 25.54 6.47
N ASN A 132 3.39 25.21 5.56
CA ASN A 132 2.16 24.49 5.84
C ASN A 132 2.41 23.01 5.59
N LEU A 133 2.40 22.22 6.63
CA LEU A 133 2.72 20.79 6.59
C LEU A 133 1.45 19.99 6.80
N TYR A 134 1.08 19.20 5.81
CA TYR A 134 -0.13 18.40 5.81
C TYR A 134 0.16 16.96 6.19
N PHE A 135 -0.44 16.51 7.28
CA PHE A 135 -0.39 15.14 7.74
C PHE A 135 -1.75 14.46 7.46
N GLU A 136 -1.71 13.38 6.72
CA GLU A 136 -2.90 12.62 6.34
C GLU A 136 -2.73 11.15 6.66
N LYS A 137 -3.82 10.47 6.98
CA LYS A 137 -3.79 9.02 7.18
C LYS A 137 -3.54 8.32 5.84
N THR A 138 -2.62 7.37 5.81
CA THR A 138 -2.32 6.58 4.62
C THR A 138 -3.54 5.84 4.11
N SER A 139 -4.42 5.38 5.02
CA SER A 139 -5.70 4.74 4.66
C SER A 139 -6.60 5.63 3.78
N LYS A 140 -6.54 6.97 3.95
CA LYS A 140 -7.33 7.89 3.14
C LYS A 140 -6.81 7.99 1.69
N VAL A 141 -5.48 7.95 1.52
CA VAL A 141 -4.85 7.92 0.19
C VAL A 141 -5.23 6.63 -0.53
N VAL A 142 -5.19 5.51 0.17
CA VAL A 142 -5.52 4.19 -0.35
C VAL A 142 -7.02 4.07 -0.70
N SER A 143 -7.92 4.50 0.19
CA SER A 143 -9.37 4.44 -0.07
C SER A 143 -9.81 5.36 -1.22
N THR A 144 -9.11 6.47 -1.45
CA THR A 144 -9.38 7.37 -2.59
C THR A 144 -8.93 6.73 -3.90
N ALA A 145 -7.82 5.99 -3.91
CA ALA A 145 -7.36 5.25 -5.08
C ALA A 145 -8.27 4.04 -5.42
N LEU A 146 -9.01 3.51 -4.44
CA LEU A 146 -9.93 2.39 -4.59
C LEU A 146 -11.40 2.79 -4.83
N GLY A 147 -11.70 4.11 -4.89
CA GLY A 147 -13.05 4.59 -5.17
C GLY A 147 -13.56 4.11 -6.53
N ASN A 148 -14.70 3.41 -6.56
CA ASN A 148 -15.35 2.85 -7.74
C ASN A 148 -14.45 1.97 -8.60
N ILE A 149 -14.20 0.76 -8.12
CA ILE A 149 -13.51 -0.28 -8.91
C ILE A 149 -14.45 -0.74 -10.02
N ASP A 150 -14.09 -0.45 -11.26
CA ASP A 150 -14.77 -1.00 -12.43
C ASP A 150 -14.09 -2.35 -12.77
N VAL A 151 -14.80 -3.43 -12.46
CA VAL A 151 -14.29 -4.80 -12.60
C VAL A 151 -14.68 -5.35 -13.96
N ASN A 152 -13.70 -5.80 -14.72
CA ASN A 152 -13.95 -6.50 -15.97
C ASN A 152 -14.65 -7.84 -15.72
N THR A 153 -15.70 -8.11 -16.46
CA THR A 153 -16.45 -9.37 -16.38
C THR A 153 -15.92 -10.46 -17.31
N TYR A 154 -14.95 -10.13 -18.15
CA TYR A 154 -14.27 -11.07 -19.03
C TYR A 154 -13.27 -11.94 -18.27
N THR A 155 -13.23 -13.24 -18.58
CA THR A 155 -12.19 -14.12 -18.05
C THR A 155 -10.98 -14.09 -19.00
N PRO A 156 -9.81 -13.66 -18.54
CA PRO A 156 -8.60 -13.60 -19.37
C PRO A 156 -8.16 -14.99 -19.84
N ASP A 157 -7.59 -15.06 -21.02
CA ASP A 157 -6.86 -16.24 -21.49
C ASP A 157 -5.41 -16.19 -20.95
N PHE A 158 -5.15 -16.94 -19.88
CA PHE A 158 -3.83 -16.95 -19.24
C PHE A 158 -2.76 -17.71 -20.03
N SER A 159 -3.11 -18.39 -21.13
CA SER A 159 -2.15 -18.96 -22.06
C SER A 159 -1.45 -17.88 -22.90
N LYS A 160 -1.93 -16.64 -22.84
CA LYS A 160 -1.41 -15.49 -23.55
C LYS A 160 -1.00 -14.39 -22.59
N SER A 161 0.02 -13.64 -22.95
CA SER A 161 0.31 -12.37 -22.30
C SER A 161 -0.81 -11.36 -22.57
N ALA A 162 -1.09 -10.46 -21.60
CA ALA A 162 -2.01 -9.37 -21.83
C ALA A 162 -1.51 -8.52 -23.02
N CYS A 163 -2.44 -8.15 -23.88
CA CYS A 163 -2.12 -7.28 -25.00
C CYS A 163 -1.77 -5.88 -24.51
N ASP A 164 -0.70 -5.29 -25.04
CA ASP A 164 -0.14 -4.01 -24.61
C ASP A 164 -0.11 -2.94 -25.70
N ASP A 165 -0.58 -3.27 -26.90
CA ASP A 165 -0.61 -2.34 -28.02
C ASP A 165 -1.97 -1.64 -28.17
N SER A 166 -2.04 -0.64 -29.04
CA SER A 166 -3.24 0.16 -29.29
C SER A 166 -4.41 -0.62 -29.91
N THR A 167 -4.17 -1.86 -30.31
CA THR A 167 -5.21 -2.77 -30.86
C THR A 167 -5.83 -3.65 -29.77
N CYS A 168 -5.34 -3.57 -28.53
CA CYS A 168 -5.87 -4.32 -27.41
C CYS A 168 -7.34 -3.97 -27.15
N GLU A 169 -8.16 -4.97 -26.95
CA GLU A 169 -9.50 -4.79 -26.45
C GLU A 169 -9.48 -4.35 -24.98
N SER A 170 -10.52 -3.65 -24.54
CA SER A 170 -10.56 -3.11 -23.17
C SER A 170 -10.47 -4.18 -22.10
N HIS A 171 -10.90 -5.41 -22.37
CA HIS A 171 -10.81 -6.54 -21.45
C HIS A 171 -9.39 -7.11 -21.29
N GLU A 172 -8.42 -6.71 -22.09
CA GLU A 172 -7.02 -7.11 -21.98
C GLU A 172 -6.28 -6.37 -20.87
N LYS A 173 -6.84 -5.27 -20.37
CA LYS A 173 -6.27 -4.47 -19.30
C LYS A 173 -7.33 -3.97 -18.33
N GLY A 174 -6.97 -3.82 -17.06
CA GLY A 174 -7.87 -3.29 -16.04
C GLY A 174 -7.84 -4.08 -14.75
N ILE A 175 -8.96 -4.10 -14.06
CA ILE A 175 -9.17 -4.83 -12.80
C ILE A 175 -10.07 -6.02 -13.07
N TYR A 176 -9.70 -7.17 -12.51
CA TYR A 176 -10.40 -8.45 -12.63
C TYR A 176 -10.60 -9.04 -11.24
N GLU A 177 -11.52 -9.96 -11.11
CA GLU A 177 -11.75 -10.69 -9.86
C GLU A 177 -11.31 -12.14 -9.94
N THR A 178 -10.92 -12.70 -8.81
CA THR A 178 -10.70 -14.12 -8.58
C THR A 178 -10.86 -14.41 -7.09
N GLN A 179 -10.47 -15.62 -6.63
CA GLN A 179 -10.51 -16.00 -5.23
C GLN A 179 -9.10 -16.15 -4.67
N ASP A 180 -8.89 -15.70 -3.42
CA ASP A 180 -7.72 -16.02 -2.61
C ASP A 180 -8.15 -16.71 -1.30
N ASP A 181 -7.23 -16.89 -0.36
CA ASP A 181 -7.50 -17.57 0.91
C ASP A 181 -8.53 -16.87 1.79
N ASP A 182 -8.74 -15.56 1.59
CA ASP A 182 -9.61 -14.70 2.39
C ASP A 182 -10.94 -14.34 1.67
N GLY A 183 -11.12 -14.77 0.42
CA GLY A 183 -12.34 -14.53 -0.36
C GLY A 183 -12.11 -13.92 -1.73
N THR A 184 -13.07 -13.11 -2.19
CA THR A 184 -12.96 -12.44 -3.49
C THR A 184 -11.86 -11.39 -3.47
N THR A 185 -10.91 -11.51 -4.36
CA THR A 185 -9.76 -10.61 -4.54
C THR A 185 -9.84 -9.95 -5.92
N TYR A 186 -9.36 -8.70 -6.02
CA TYR A 186 -9.35 -7.93 -7.25
C TYR A 186 -7.92 -7.65 -7.66
N TYR A 187 -7.53 -8.07 -8.87
CA TYR A 187 -6.17 -7.93 -9.35
C TYR A 187 -6.07 -7.04 -10.58
N TYR A 188 -4.93 -6.35 -10.70
CA TYR A 188 -4.62 -5.53 -11.86
C TYR A 188 -3.95 -6.36 -12.95
N ARG A 189 -4.35 -6.16 -14.21
CA ARG A 189 -3.82 -6.85 -15.38
C ARG A 189 -3.45 -5.88 -16.50
N GLY A 190 -2.35 -6.15 -17.18
CA GLY A 190 -1.93 -5.44 -18.38
C GLY A 190 -1.26 -4.09 -18.13
N SER A 191 -1.39 -3.16 -19.08
CA SER A 191 -0.79 -1.84 -19.04
C SER A 191 -1.65 -0.81 -18.31
N VAL A 192 -1.97 -1.07 -17.04
CA VAL A 192 -2.75 -0.14 -16.20
C VAL A 192 -1.89 1.00 -15.68
N GLU A 193 -2.45 2.21 -15.63
CA GLU A 193 -1.71 3.43 -15.26
C GLU A 193 -2.07 3.95 -13.86
N ASN A 194 -3.21 3.54 -13.30
CA ASN A 194 -3.79 4.11 -12.08
C ASN A 194 -3.57 3.24 -10.83
N ASN A 195 -2.57 2.37 -10.83
CA ASN A 195 -2.26 1.48 -9.72
C ASN A 195 -1.00 1.88 -8.91
N TYR A 196 -0.65 3.15 -8.92
CA TYR A 196 0.46 3.67 -8.12
C TYR A 196 0.04 4.05 -6.71
N VAL A 197 0.93 3.76 -5.77
CA VAL A 197 0.86 4.26 -4.38
C VAL A 197 2.23 4.79 -3.99
N LYS A 198 2.29 5.97 -3.39
CA LYS A 198 3.50 6.48 -2.73
C LYS A 198 3.41 6.17 -1.25
N PHE A 199 4.29 5.32 -0.77
CA PHE A 199 4.30 4.89 0.63
C PHE A 199 5.73 4.72 1.14
N ALA A 200 5.99 5.19 2.35
CA ALA A 200 7.30 5.11 3.02
C ALA A 200 8.47 5.71 2.22
N GLY A 201 8.20 6.75 1.41
CA GLY A 201 9.19 7.40 0.55
C GLY A 201 9.47 6.71 -0.78
N PHE A 202 8.77 5.61 -1.07
CA PHE A 202 8.92 4.82 -2.30
C PHE A 202 7.62 4.82 -3.11
N TYR A 203 7.76 4.53 -4.39
CA TYR A 203 6.64 4.22 -5.28
C TYR A 203 6.41 2.71 -5.29
N TRP A 204 5.13 2.34 -5.29
CA TRP A 204 4.66 0.97 -5.28
C TRP A 204 3.60 0.80 -6.36
N ARG A 205 3.52 -0.39 -6.93
CA ARG A 205 2.41 -0.79 -7.80
C ARG A 205 1.48 -1.72 -7.05
N ILE A 206 0.18 -1.40 -7.05
CA ILE A 206 -0.82 -2.33 -6.53
C ILE A 206 -0.87 -3.54 -7.46
N ILE A 207 -0.68 -4.73 -6.89
CA ILE A 207 -0.85 -6.01 -7.58
C ILE A 207 -2.33 -6.40 -7.50
N ARG A 208 -2.88 -6.39 -6.28
CA ARG A 208 -4.26 -6.78 -6.01
C ARG A 208 -4.78 -6.22 -4.70
N ILE A 209 -6.09 -6.24 -4.55
CA ILE A 209 -6.79 -6.07 -3.29
C ILE A 209 -7.14 -7.46 -2.80
N ASN A 210 -6.58 -7.87 -1.67
CA ASN A 210 -6.80 -9.18 -1.08
C ASN A 210 -8.26 -9.39 -0.67
N GLY A 211 -8.70 -10.64 -0.54
CA GLY A 211 -10.06 -10.97 -0.12
C GLY A 211 -10.45 -10.39 1.24
N ASN A 212 -9.47 -10.15 2.14
CA ASN A 212 -9.68 -9.45 3.41
C ASN A 212 -9.72 -7.92 3.28
N GLY A 213 -9.63 -7.36 2.05
CA GLY A 213 -9.65 -5.94 1.75
C GLY A 213 -8.30 -5.24 1.87
N SER A 214 -7.24 -5.88 2.33
CA SER A 214 -5.90 -5.29 2.37
C SER A 214 -5.32 -5.14 0.96
N ILE A 215 -4.34 -4.24 0.80
CA ILE A 215 -3.78 -3.88 -0.50
C ILE A 215 -2.39 -4.43 -0.64
N ARG A 216 -2.23 -5.33 -1.60
CA ARG A 216 -0.96 -5.96 -1.93
C ARG A 216 -0.22 -5.17 -2.99
N MET A 217 1.01 -4.79 -2.67
CA MET A 217 1.83 -3.91 -3.50
C MET A 217 3.25 -4.42 -3.65
N ILE A 218 3.84 -4.16 -4.83
CA ILE A 218 5.24 -4.44 -5.15
C ILE A 218 6.04 -3.15 -5.28
N TYR A 219 7.28 -3.15 -4.81
CA TYR A 219 8.22 -2.03 -4.94
C TYR A 219 8.43 -1.65 -6.40
N ASP A 220 8.39 -0.34 -6.69
CA ASP A 220 8.53 0.21 -8.04
C ASP A 220 9.47 1.43 -8.13
N GLY A 221 10.25 1.72 -7.08
CA GLY A 221 11.31 2.73 -7.18
C GLY A 221 11.23 3.88 -6.19
N THR A 222 12.16 4.80 -6.33
CA THR A 222 12.23 6.06 -5.57
C THR A 222 11.57 7.22 -6.30
N VAL A 223 11.35 7.06 -7.62
CA VAL A 223 10.61 7.96 -8.50
C VAL A 223 9.48 7.20 -9.22
N ALA A 224 8.55 7.92 -9.82
CA ALA A 224 7.51 7.30 -10.66
C ALA A 224 8.12 6.81 -11.98
N HIS A 225 7.70 5.64 -12.44
CA HIS A 225 8.16 5.02 -13.67
C HIS A 225 6.96 4.68 -14.56
N ASP A 226 7.12 4.91 -15.87
CA ASP A 226 6.13 4.49 -16.84
C ASP A 226 6.05 2.95 -16.94
N ASN A 227 4.93 2.46 -17.45
CA ASN A 227 4.77 1.04 -17.73
C ASN A 227 5.80 0.58 -18.75
N GLY A 228 6.45 -0.55 -18.48
CA GLY A 228 7.49 -1.10 -19.35
C GLY A 228 8.83 -0.36 -19.33
N GLU A 229 8.96 0.73 -18.59
CA GLU A 229 10.23 1.45 -18.46
C GLU A 229 11.29 0.56 -17.81
N SER A 230 12.43 0.41 -18.48
CA SER A 230 13.58 -0.33 -17.95
C SER A 230 14.39 0.55 -17.02
N SER A 231 14.38 0.21 -15.73
CA SER A 231 15.11 0.96 -14.72
C SER A 231 15.53 0.09 -13.54
N THR A 232 16.79 0.21 -13.13
CA THR A 232 17.30 -0.44 -11.91
C THR A 232 16.71 0.15 -10.63
N ASP A 233 16.20 1.37 -10.66
CA ASP A 233 15.47 1.98 -9.52
C ASP A 233 14.22 1.19 -9.16
N ARG A 234 13.60 0.50 -10.12
CA ARG A 234 12.43 -0.36 -9.90
C ARG A 234 12.74 -1.67 -9.17
N GLN A 235 13.98 -1.84 -8.73
CA GLN A 235 14.45 -2.92 -7.84
C GLN A 235 15.17 -2.28 -6.66
N TYR A 236 14.99 -2.80 -5.45
CA TYR A 236 15.70 -2.31 -4.27
C TYR A 236 17.17 -2.75 -4.24
N GLY A 237 17.57 -3.58 -5.15
CA GLY A 237 18.91 -4.13 -5.26
C GLY A 237 18.86 -5.50 -5.89
N THR A 238 19.90 -6.27 -5.68
CA THR A 238 20.01 -7.64 -6.20
C THR A 238 20.41 -8.62 -5.11
N SER A 239 19.99 -9.89 -5.24
CA SER A 239 20.37 -10.97 -4.32
C SER A 239 20.37 -12.31 -5.06
N GLN A 240 21.16 -13.25 -4.56
CA GLN A 240 20.89 -14.67 -4.79
C GLN A 240 19.58 -15.04 -4.06
N PHE A 241 18.82 -15.98 -4.59
CA PHE A 241 17.71 -16.54 -3.83
C PHE A 241 18.26 -17.35 -2.65
N ASN A 242 19.17 -18.29 -2.94
CA ASN A 242 20.00 -18.99 -1.96
C ASN A 242 21.32 -19.41 -2.63
N PRO A 243 22.48 -19.41 -1.94
CA PRO A 243 23.74 -19.80 -2.54
C PRO A 243 23.82 -21.32 -2.83
N ASP A 244 23.10 -22.14 -2.04
CA ASP A 244 23.11 -23.60 -2.17
C ASP A 244 21.97 -24.03 -3.09
N ASP A 245 22.29 -24.47 -4.30
CA ASP A 245 21.35 -24.90 -5.35
C ASP A 245 21.40 -26.41 -5.65
N ASN A 246 22.12 -27.18 -4.83
CA ASN A 246 22.41 -28.58 -5.06
C ASN A 246 21.46 -29.56 -4.33
N ASN A 247 20.39 -29.04 -3.73
CA ASN A 247 19.45 -29.82 -2.95
C ASN A 247 18.07 -29.19 -3.03
N ASN A 248 17.02 -29.97 -3.31
CA ASN A 248 15.65 -29.51 -3.39
C ASN A 248 15.09 -28.96 -2.07
N MET A 249 15.79 -29.10 -0.96
CA MET A 249 15.43 -28.52 0.32
C MET A 249 15.74 -27.03 0.45
N TYR A 250 16.66 -26.50 -0.36
CA TYR A 250 17.04 -25.08 -0.34
C TYR A 250 16.11 -24.20 -1.18
N VAL A 251 14.95 -24.73 -1.54
CA VAL A 251 13.92 -24.01 -2.27
C VAL A 251 12.90 -23.38 -1.33
N GLY A 252 12.36 -22.25 -1.72
CA GLY A 252 11.38 -21.51 -0.93
C GLY A 252 11.97 -20.38 -0.09
N TYR A 253 11.10 -19.47 0.26
CA TYR A 253 11.43 -18.25 1.01
C TYR A 253 11.99 -18.55 2.41
N MET A 254 11.48 -19.62 3.03
CA MET A 254 12.06 -20.27 4.18
C MET A 254 12.10 -21.79 3.94
N TYR A 255 12.98 -22.51 4.61
CA TYR A 255 13.12 -23.95 4.46
C TYR A 255 13.58 -24.61 5.75
N THR A 256 13.48 -25.91 5.84
CA THR A 256 14.10 -26.76 6.87
C THR A 256 14.62 -28.01 6.20
N ASN A 257 15.88 -28.34 6.46
CA ASN A 257 16.50 -29.55 5.94
C ASN A 257 15.66 -30.79 6.29
N GLY A 258 15.37 -31.60 5.30
CA GLY A 258 14.59 -32.84 5.48
C GLY A 258 13.08 -32.64 5.53
N ASN A 259 12.57 -31.43 5.28
CA ASN A 259 11.13 -31.13 5.29
C ASN A 259 10.73 -30.25 4.10
N VAL A 260 9.82 -30.74 3.24
CA VAL A 260 9.34 -29.99 2.08
C VAL A 260 8.68 -28.65 2.47
N HIS A 261 7.92 -28.64 3.57
CA HIS A 261 7.20 -27.47 4.06
C HIS A 261 7.86 -26.81 5.27
N GLY A 262 9.15 -27.09 5.51
CA GLY A 262 9.86 -26.52 6.66
C GLY A 262 10.09 -25.02 6.54
N ASN A 263 10.11 -24.32 7.67
CA ASN A 263 10.25 -22.87 7.73
C ASN A 263 11.25 -22.40 8.82
N GLY A 264 12.20 -23.27 9.21
CA GLY A 264 13.15 -23.00 10.28
C GLY A 264 14.31 -22.09 9.89
N THR A 265 14.64 -22.01 8.59
CA THR A 265 15.79 -21.24 8.08
C THR A 265 15.32 -20.24 7.03
N SER A 266 15.79 -19.00 7.13
CA SER A 266 15.55 -17.97 6.12
C SER A 266 16.48 -18.15 4.93
N SER A 267 15.97 -18.04 3.70
CA SER A 267 16.78 -17.93 2.50
C SER A 267 17.57 -16.61 2.48
N THR A 268 18.56 -16.52 1.60
CA THR A 268 19.37 -15.28 1.43
C THR A 268 18.47 -14.12 0.99
N ILE A 269 17.56 -14.37 0.06
CA ILE A 269 16.65 -13.31 -0.41
C ILE A 269 15.65 -12.87 0.67
N LYS A 270 15.20 -13.79 1.55
CA LYS A 270 14.38 -13.41 2.69
C LYS A 270 15.15 -12.49 3.63
N THR A 271 16.40 -12.83 3.92
CA THR A 271 17.27 -11.99 4.75
C THR A 271 17.44 -10.59 4.14
N ALA A 272 17.60 -10.50 2.82
CA ALA A 272 17.69 -9.21 2.13
C ALA A 272 16.37 -8.40 2.24
N ASN A 273 15.22 -9.06 2.10
CA ASN A 273 13.91 -8.44 2.31
C ASN A 273 13.69 -7.98 3.76
N ASP A 274 14.05 -8.80 4.73
CA ASP A 274 13.96 -8.45 6.15
C ASP A 274 14.82 -7.22 6.48
N ASN A 275 16.01 -7.11 5.89
CA ASN A 275 16.90 -5.96 6.03
C ASN A 275 16.28 -4.69 5.39
N PHE A 276 15.62 -4.82 4.25
CA PHE A 276 14.88 -3.71 3.66
C PHE A 276 13.78 -3.23 4.63
N TYR A 277 12.97 -4.13 5.16
CA TYR A 277 11.92 -3.76 6.11
C TYR A 277 12.52 -3.10 7.36
N ALA A 278 13.53 -3.72 7.96
CA ALA A 278 14.16 -3.23 9.19
C ALA A 278 14.76 -1.83 9.04
N THR A 279 15.28 -1.51 7.86
CA THR A 279 15.94 -0.21 7.61
C THR A 279 15.02 0.85 7.05
N LYS A 280 13.94 0.49 6.35
CA LYS A 280 13.09 1.42 5.60
C LYS A 280 11.65 1.48 6.07
N LEU A 281 11.11 0.42 6.65
CA LEU A 281 9.67 0.27 6.88
C LEU A 281 9.26 0.19 8.36
N THR A 282 10.19 0.09 9.30
CA THR A 282 9.88 -0.02 10.75
C THR A 282 9.10 1.16 11.31
N GLY A 283 9.26 2.37 10.74
CA GLY A 283 8.46 3.55 11.11
C GLY A 283 6.98 3.49 10.68
N TYR A 284 6.61 2.45 9.94
CA TYR A 284 5.28 2.34 9.31
C TYR A 284 4.51 1.08 9.75
N THR A 285 4.90 0.44 10.85
CA THR A 285 4.37 -0.85 11.31
C THR A 285 2.85 -0.90 11.43
N ASN A 286 2.21 0.21 11.79
CA ASN A 286 0.76 0.29 11.96
C ASN A 286 -0.04 0.20 10.66
N PHE A 287 0.60 0.41 9.52
CA PHE A 287 -0.05 0.38 8.21
C PHE A 287 -0.13 -1.02 7.61
N PHE A 288 0.74 -1.93 8.05
CA PHE A 288 0.79 -3.27 7.50
C PHE A 288 -0.37 -4.14 7.99
N ASP A 289 -0.93 -4.91 7.08
CA ASP A 289 -1.82 -6.00 7.44
C ASP A 289 -1.00 -7.26 7.76
N ASN A 290 -1.00 -7.61 9.03
CA ASN A 290 -0.29 -8.79 9.52
C ASN A 290 -1.05 -10.11 9.25
N ASN A 291 -2.33 -10.04 8.89
CA ASN A 291 -3.15 -11.22 8.58
C ASN A 291 -3.03 -11.65 7.12
N ALA A 292 -2.74 -10.70 6.22
CA ALA A 292 -2.52 -11.02 4.82
C ALA A 292 -1.16 -11.71 4.63
N GLY A 293 -1.19 -12.98 4.29
CA GLY A 293 -0.01 -13.82 4.13
C GLY A 293 0.57 -13.83 2.71
N PHE A 294 1.62 -14.61 2.56
CA PHE A 294 2.34 -14.82 1.30
C PHE A 294 2.51 -16.33 1.08
N CYS A 295 2.03 -16.84 -0.05
CA CYS A 295 2.13 -18.26 -0.35
C CYS A 295 3.50 -18.65 -0.89
N GLY A 296 4.20 -19.53 -0.21
CA GLY A 296 5.49 -20.09 -0.64
C GLY A 296 5.35 -21.24 -1.62
N ASP A 297 4.20 -21.86 -1.66
CA ASP A 297 3.74 -22.86 -2.66
C ASP A 297 4.75 -23.97 -2.98
N ARG A 298 5.24 -24.66 -1.94
CA ARG A 298 6.23 -25.75 -2.06
C ARG A 298 5.59 -27.13 -2.23
N GLY A 299 4.29 -27.20 -2.47
CA GLY A 299 3.61 -28.44 -2.81
C GLY A 299 4.24 -29.08 -4.04
N VAL A 300 4.55 -30.38 -3.96
CA VAL A 300 5.07 -31.14 -5.11
C VAL A 300 3.91 -31.68 -5.96
N LEU A 301 4.18 -31.91 -7.25
CA LEU A 301 3.19 -32.51 -8.13
C LEU A 301 2.74 -33.88 -7.61
N SER A 302 1.44 -34.11 -7.65
CA SER A 302 0.81 -35.36 -7.18
C SER A 302 1.29 -36.62 -7.92
N SER A 303 1.87 -36.48 -9.10
CA SER A 303 2.53 -37.56 -9.85
C SER A 303 3.86 -38.00 -9.23
N GLN A 304 4.40 -37.21 -8.30
CA GLN A 304 5.65 -37.52 -7.60
C GLN A 304 5.35 -38.03 -6.18
N THR A 305 5.02 -39.32 -6.08
CA THR A 305 4.64 -39.95 -4.82
C THR A 305 5.77 -40.17 -3.83
N ASN A 306 7.02 -40.02 -4.26
CA ASN A 306 8.21 -40.17 -3.40
C ASN A 306 9.22 -39.08 -3.70
N VAL A 307 9.15 -37.97 -2.96
CA VAL A 307 10.22 -36.96 -2.92
C VAL A 307 11.29 -37.50 -1.99
N GLU A 308 12.33 -38.11 -2.53
CA GLU A 308 13.57 -38.25 -1.79
C GLU A 308 14.21 -36.86 -1.65
N ILE A 309 14.02 -36.27 -0.50
CA ILE A 309 14.54 -34.93 -0.18
C ILE A 309 16.05 -34.96 -0.36
N GLY A 310 16.52 -34.05 -1.21
CA GLY A 310 17.95 -33.82 -1.43
C GLY A 310 18.54 -34.35 -2.73
N THR A 311 17.92 -35.32 -3.40
CA THR A 311 18.54 -35.96 -4.57
C THR A 311 17.60 -36.24 -5.76
N ALA A 312 16.29 -36.28 -5.54
CA ALA A 312 15.32 -36.60 -6.57
C ALA A 312 14.92 -35.38 -7.40
N ILE A 313 14.69 -35.58 -8.69
CA ILE A 313 14.04 -34.59 -9.55
C ILE A 313 12.69 -34.26 -8.93
N THR A 314 12.46 -32.98 -8.67
CA THR A 314 11.24 -32.51 -8.03
C THR A 314 10.62 -31.40 -8.86
N TYR A 315 9.32 -31.53 -9.17
CA TYR A 315 8.52 -30.48 -9.77
C TYR A 315 7.52 -29.97 -8.72
N TYR A 316 7.44 -28.66 -8.58
CA TYR A 316 6.48 -28.04 -7.68
C TYR A 316 5.16 -27.76 -8.41
N ALA A 317 4.05 -27.67 -7.66
CA ALA A 317 2.72 -27.53 -8.24
C ALA A 317 2.58 -26.28 -9.13
N ALA A 318 3.26 -25.22 -8.79
CA ALA A 318 3.28 -23.99 -9.60
C ALA A 318 3.87 -24.20 -11.01
N PHE A 319 4.80 -25.15 -11.18
CA PHE A 319 5.36 -25.47 -12.49
C PHE A 319 4.27 -25.94 -13.46
N LEU A 320 3.40 -26.84 -13.01
CA LEU A 320 2.27 -27.32 -13.83
C LEU A 320 1.27 -26.21 -14.12
N ARG A 321 0.96 -25.35 -13.13
CA ARG A 321 0.05 -24.22 -13.35
C ARG A 321 0.57 -23.23 -14.39
N VAL A 322 1.89 -23.01 -14.43
CA VAL A 322 2.53 -22.21 -15.50
C VAL A 322 2.39 -22.90 -16.85
N GLU A 323 2.65 -24.21 -16.96
CA GLU A 323 2.48 -24.98 -18.19
C GLU A 323 1.02 -25.00 -18.69
N GLU A 324 0.09 -25.19 -17.79
CA GLU A 324 -1.34 -25.27 -18.10
C GLU A 324 -2.03 -23.90 -18.13
N SER A 325 -1.31 -22.83 -17.78
CA SER A 325 -1.85 -21.46 -17.73
C SER A 325 -3.06 -21.33 -16.80
N THR A 326 -2.98 -21.94 -15.61
CA THR A 326 -4.04 -21.98 -14.60
C THR A 326 -3.62 -21.33 -13.29
N PRO A 327 -3.42 -20.00 -13.25
CA PRO A 327 -2.95 -19.31 -12.05
C PRO A 327 -3.96 -19.42 -10.90
N LYS A 328 -3.44 -19.56 -9.67
CA LYS A 328 -4.23 -19.75 -8.45
C LYS A 328 -3.65 -18.95 -7.30
N LEU A 329 -4.48 -18.18 -6.58
CA LEU A 329 -4.04 -17.38 -5.44
C LEU A 329 -4.26 -18.06 -4.08
N MET A 330 -5.07 -19.12 -4.01
CA MET A 330 -5.24 -19.89 -2.77
C MET A 330 -3.99 -20.71 -2.48
N CYS A 331 -3.50 -20.63 -1.25
CA CYS A 331 -2.37 -21.40 -0.78
C CYS A 331 -2.79 -22.80 -0.36
N GLU A 332 -2.23 -23.83 -1.00
CA GLU A 332 -2.64 -25.22 -0.75
C GLU A 332 -2.24 -25.75 0.62
N SER A 333 -1.15 -25.22 1.18
CA SER A 333 -0.65 -25.60 2.49
C SER A 333 -0.52 -24.42 3.41
N MET A 334 -1.10 -24.49 4.60
CA MET A 334 -0.93 -23.47 5.63
C MET A 334 0.51 -23.40 6.16
N ASP A 335 1.29 -24.46 6.02
CA ASP A 335 2.73 -24.47 6.34
C ASP A 335 3.54 -23.61 5.37
N ASP A 336 3.01 -23.37 4.16
CA ASP A 336 3.59 -22.48 3.15
C ASP A 336 2.93 -21.09 3.11
N TYR A 337 1.89 -20.88 3.91
CA TYR A 337 1.25 -19.56 4.02
C TYR A 337 1.98 -18.72 5.06
N TYR A 338 2.96 -17.96 4.60
CA TYR A 338 3.85 -17.17 5.46
C TYR A 338 3.14 -15.93 6.01
N THR A 339 3.08 -15.86 7.33
CA THR A 339 2.48 -14.75 8.08
C THR A 339 3.35 -14.38 9.28
N THR A 340 3.10 -13.22 9.89
CA THR A 340 3.79 -12.81 11.13
C THR A 340 3.21 -13.52 12.35
N SER A 341 3.93 -13.48 13.47
CA SER A 341 3.49 -14.12 14.72
C SER A 341 2.15 -13.57 15.27
N SER A 342 1.78 -12.35 14.87
CA SER A 342 0.52 -11.70 15.28
C SER A 342 -0.68 -12.07 14.39
N ALA A 343 -0.46 -12.80 13.29
CA ALA A 343 -1.53 -13.18 12.36
C ALA A 343 -2.49 -14.21 12.97
N SER A 344 -3.75 -14.17 12.53
CA SER A 344 -4.77 -15.14 12.93
C SER A 344 -4.58 -16.52 12.27
N SER A 345 -4.06 -16.56 11.05
CA SER A 345 -3.85 -17.76 10.22
C SER A 345 -2.42 -17.86 9.70
N GLY A 346 -2.09 -18.92 8.96
CA GLY A 346 -0.78 -19.16 8.38
C GLY A 346 0.25 -19.71 9.36
N ASN A 347 1.49 -19.85 8.88
CA ASN A 347 2.57 -20.52 9.62
C ASN A 347 3.28 -19.63 10.66
N LYS A 348 2.99 -18.34 10.70
CA LYS A 348 3.49 -17.36 11.69
C LYS A 348 5.02 -17.26 11.78
N SER A 349 5.73 -17.59 10.71
CA SER A 349 7.19 -17.68 10.69
C SER A 349 7.89 -16.38 10.26
N LEU A 350 7.16 -15.39 9.74
CA LEU A 350 7.77 -14.14 9.32
C LEU A 350 8.13 -13.24 10.50
N ALA A 351 9.35 -12.72 10.49
CA ALA A 351 9.78 -11.65 11.39
C ALA A 351 9.10 -10.32 11.00
N TYR A 352 8.92 -10.07 9.70
CA TYR A 352 8.31 -8.87 9.15
C TYR A 352 7.28 -9.21 8.07
N PRO A 353 6.20 -8.40 7.90
CA PRO A 353 5.14 -8.63 6.90
C PRO A 353 5.59 -8.25 5.48
N ILE A 354 6.61 -8.92 4.98
CA ILE A 354 7.22 -8.66 3.69
C ILE A 354 7.66 -9.97 3.02
N ALA A 355 7.44 -10.07 1.70
CA ALA A 355 7.92 -11.19 0.91
C ALA A 355 8.17 -10.75 -0.55
N LEU A 356 7.97 -11.65 -1.51
CA LEU A 356 8.08 -11.41 -2.94
C LEU A 356 6.72 -11.69 -3.62
N ILE A 357 6.62 -11.33 -4.89
CA ILE A 357 5.49 -11.70 -5.74
C ILE A 357 5.51 -13.20 -6.01
N THR A 358 4.34 -13.82 -6.16
CA THR A 358 4.24 -15.21 -6.64
C THR A 358 4.19 -15.25 -8.17
N VAL A 359 4.50 -16.42 -8.74
CA VAL A 359 4.36 -16.61 -10.20
C VAL A 359 2.91 -16.48 -10.64
N ASP A 360 1.97 -16.95 -9.82
CA ASP A 360 0.54 -16.86 -10.10
C ASP A 360 0.06 -15.41 -10.16
N GLU A 361 0.49 -14.56 -9.22
CA GLU A 361 0.23 -13.12 -9.28
C GLU A 361 0.83 -12.47 -10.52
N PHE A 362 2.01 -12.93 -10.94
CA PHE A 362 2.66 -12.44 -12.15
C PHE A 362 1.88 -12.84 -13.41
N MET A 363 1.38 -14.08 -13.48
CA MET A 363 0.51 -14.54 -14.57
C MET A 363 -0.82 -13.78 -14.63
N LEU A 364 -1.45 -13.56 -13.47
CA LEU A 364 -2.67 -12.75 -13.36
C LEU A 364 -2.44 -11.32 -13.86
N ALA A 365 -1.29 -10.74 -13.55
CA ALA A 365 -0.91 -9.40 -14.01
C ALA A 365 -0.70 -9.30 -15.53
N GLY A 366 -0.78 -10.42 -16.27
CA GLY A 366 -0.72 -10.42 -17.72
C GLY A 366 0.56 -10.97 -18.32
N TYR A 367 1.36 -11.69 -17.54
CA TYR A 367 2.63 -12.29 -17.99
C TYR A 367 2.48 -13.81 -18.10
N GLY A 368 1.50 -14.25 -18.88
CA GLY A 368 1.22 -15.64 -19.15
C GLY A 368 1.81 -16.11 -20.49
N GLY A 369 1.69 -17.40 -20.73
CA GLY A 369 2.13 -18.07 -21.95
C GLY A 369 3.20 -19.11 -21.63
N GLY A 370 2.85 -20.38 -21.78
CA GLY A 370 3.62 -21.56 -21.43
C GLY A 370 5.10 -21.49 -21.75
N VAL A 371 5.93 -21.59 -20.74
CA VAL A 371 7.37 -21.29 -20.82
C VAL A 371 8.25 -22.52 -20.78
N VAL A 372 7.71 -23.73 -20.66
CA VAL A 372 8.52 -24.81 -20.12
C VAL A 372 9.41 -25.53 -21.13
N ASN A 373 9.26 -25.35 -22.42
CA ASN A 373 10.13 -26.05 -23.39
C ASN A 373 10.80 -25.15 -24.45
N GLY A 374 11.06 -23.89 -24.13
CA GLY A 374 11.93 -23.04 -24.97
C GLY A 374 11.31 -22.58 -26.30
N THR A 375 10.08 -22.91 -26.59
CA THR A 375 9.31 -22.44 -27.73
C THR A 375 8.15 -21.58 -27.25
N GLN A 376 8.46 -20.37 -26.81
CA GLN A 376 7.40 -19.35 -26.69
C GLN A 376 6.97 -18.93 -28.09
N ASP A 377 5.68 -18.93 -28.31
CA ASP A 377 5.10 -18.17 -29.39
C ASP A 377 5.43 -16.70 -29.14
N ASN A 378 6.25 -16.10 -30.01
CA ASN A 378 6.78 -14.73 -29.89
C ASN A 378 5.68 -13.65 -30.04
N ALA A 379 4.42 -14.04 -30.00
CA ALA A 379 3.30 -13.17 -30.18
C ALA A 379 2.92 -12.50 -28.85
N LYS A 380 3.28 -11.23 -28.73
CA LYS A 380 2.76 -10.26 -27.78
C LYS A 380 3.18 -10.49 -26.32
N GLN A 381 4.44 -10.17 -26.07
CA GLN A 381 4.93 -9.93 -24.70
C GLN A 381 4.24 -8.69 -24.15
N ASN A 382 3.82 -8.74 -22.88
CA ASN A 382 3.28 -7.58 -22.17
C ASN A 382 4.41 -6.59 -21.81
N VAL A 383 5.10 -6.05 -22.82
CA VAL A 383 6.26 -5.18 -22.63
C VAL A 383 5.90 -3.87 -21.94
N ASN A 384 4.67 -3.39 -22.12
CA ASN A 384 4.14 -2.20 -21.46
C ASN A 384 3.31 -2.54 -20.21
N GLY A 385 3.38 -3.77 -19.73
CA GLY A 385 2.73 -4.15 -18.48
C GLY A 385 3.36 -3.46 -17.27
N TYR A 386 2.54 -3.18 -16.27
CA TYR A 386 2.97 -2.40 -15.10
C TYR A 386 4.07 -3.06 -14.26
N LEU A 387 4.22 -4.37 -14.29
CA LEU A 387 5.30 -5.09 -13.58
C LEU A 387 6.60 -5.18 -14.38
N ASN A 388 6.57 -4.92 -15.70
CA ASN A 388 7.76 -4.95 -16.52
C ASN A 388 8.68 -3.79 -16.15
N ASN A 389 9.89 -4.12 -15.68
CA ASN A 389 10.96 -3.17 -15.39
C ASN A 389 12.20 -3.39 -16.28
N GLY A 390 12.09 -4.26 -17.28
CA GLY A 390 13.17 -4.58 -18.23
C GLY A 390 14.33 -5.39 -17.65
N ILE A 391 14.25 -5.82 -16.39
CA ILE A 391 15.32 -6.50 -15.67
C ILE A 391 14.75 -7.72 -14.93
N GLU A 392 15.52 -8.80 -14.84
CA GLU A 392 15.13 -10.00 -14.12
C GLU A 392 15.03 -9.76 -12.61
N PHE A 393 14.02 -10.33 -11.97
CA PHE A 393 13.84 -10.31 -10.53
C PHE A 393 13.22 -11.62 -10.03
N TRP A 394 13.44 -11.92 -8.75
CA TRP A 394 12.92 -13.11 -8.13
C TRP A 394 11.41 -13.02 -7.83
N THR A 395 10.71 -14.13 -8.09
CA THR A 395 9.45 -14.45 -7.41
C THR A 395 9.76 -15.33 -6.19
N MET A 396 8.77 -15.59 -5.32
CA MET A 396 8.98 -16.51 -4.21
C MET A 396 8.57 -17.95 -4.51
N THR A 397 8.13 -18.24 -5.72
CA THR A 397 7.52 -19.53 -6.09
C THR A 397 8.55 -20.49 -6.66
N PRO A 398 8.71 -21.69 -6.07
CA PRO A 398 9.62 -22.69 -6.60
C PRO A 398 9.08 -23.31 -7.89
N ALA A 399 9.98 -23.57 -8.84
CA ALA A 399 9.67 -24.20 -10.11
C ALA A 399 9.98 -25.70 -10.11
N ALA A 400 11.26 -26.05 -10.05
CA ALA A 400 11.71 -27.41 -10.12
C ALA A 400 13.13 -27.57 -9.53
N PHE A 401 13.45 -28.79 -9.16
CA PHE A 401 14.81 -29.25 -8.92
C PHE A 401 15.17 -30.29 -9.96
N TYR A 402 16.21 -30.05 -10.73
CA TYR A 402 16.70 -30.97 -11.75
C TYR A 402 18.03 -31.57 -11.32
N VAL A 403 18.18 -32.90 -11.52
CA VAL A 403 19.49 -33.56 -11.51
C VAL A 403 19.86 -33.79 -12.96
N PRO A 404 20.66 -32.92 -13.60
CA PRO A 404 21.01 -33.10 -15.00
C PRO A 404 21.92 -34.30 -15.19
N TYR A 405 21.84 -34.93 -16.34
CA TYR A 405 22.73 -36.03 -16.76
C TYR A 405 24.20 -35.69 -16.77
N PHE A 406 24.55 -34.39 -16.65
CA PHE A 406 25.92 -33.89 -16.68
C PHE A 406 26.15 -32.81 -15.61
N GLN A 407 26.40 -33.21 -14.37
CA GLN A 407 27.09 -32.48 -13.29
C GLN A 407 26.48 -31.16 -12.75
N TRP A 408 25.35 -30.71 -13.19
CA TRP A 408 24.73 -29.47 -12.68
C TRP A 408 23.40 -29.78 -11.99
N ILE A 409 23.39 -29.68 -10.71
CA ILE A 409 22.17 -29.76 -9.89
C ILE A 409 21.78 -28.33 -9.59
N SER A 410 20.53 -27.94 -9.89
CA SER A 410 20.02 -26.62 -9.51
C SER A 410 18.61 -26.70 -8.94
N THR A 411 18.38 -25.97 -7.88
CA THR A 411 17.03 -25.67 -7.40
C THR A 411 16.59 -24.39 -8.07
N LYS A 412 15.37 -24.36 -8.59
CA LYS A 412 14.89 -23.26 -9.42
C LYS A 412 13.68 -22.59 -8.80
N VAL A 413 13.69 -21.28 -8.86
CA VAL A 413 12.57 -20.41 -8.49
C VAL A 413 12.24 -19.59 -9.72
N PHE A 414 10.96 -19.34 -9.98
CA PHE A 414 10.58 -18.51 -11.12
C PHE A 414 11.13 -17.09 -10.95
N SER A 415 11.84 -16.62 -11.96
CA SER A 415 12.21 -15.22 -12.10
C SER A 415 11.15 -14.49 -12.94
N GLY A 416 10.97 -13.20 -12.69
CA GLY A 416 10.24 -12.32 -13.59
C GLY A 416 11.06 -12.02 -14.84
N ILE A 417 10.70 -11.06 -15.59
CA ILE A 417 11.13 -10.63 -16.91
C ILE A 417 12.62 -10.80 -17.19
N THR A 418 12.92 -11.46 -18.28
CA THR A 418 14.29 -11.67 -18.76
C THR A 418 14.60 -10.78 -19.95
N SER A 419 15.88 -10.42 -20.11
CA SER A 419 16.39 -9.69 -21.27
C SER A 419 16.27 -10.49 -22.59
N SER A 420 16.02 -11.80 -22.50
CA SER A 420 15.90 -12.71 -23.64
C SER A 420 14.49 -12.85 -24.20
N LYS A 421 13.56 -11.95 -23.85
CA LYS A 421 12.17 -11.96 -24.30
C LYS A 421 11.26 -13.04 -23.69
N LYS A 422 11.73 -13.79 -22.70
CA LYS A 422 10.88 -14.67 -21.90
C LYS A 422 10.31 -13.88 -20.72
N MET A 423 9.00 -13.93 -20.51
CA MET A 423 8.35 -13.24 -19.40
C MET A 423 8.42 -14.02 -18.10
N LEU A 424 8.56 -15.33 -18.18
CA LEU A 424 8.83 -16.24 -17.08
C LEU A 424 9.97 -17.17 -17.46
N ASP A 425 10.88 -17.40 -16.54
CA ASP A 425 11.96 -18.37 -16.71
C ASP A 425 12.21 -19.07 -15.38
N ASP A 426 12.54 -20.36 -15.44
CA ASP A 426 13.03 -21.09 -14.30
C ASP A 426 14.55 -20.84 -14.18
N THR A 427 14.97 -20.25 -13.08
CA THR A 427 16.34 -19.75 -12.89
C THR A 427 17.00 -20.40 -11.68
N ALA A 428 18.27 -20.79 -11.81
CA ALA A 428 19.05 -21.37 -10.71
C ALA A 428 19.16 -20.38 -9.54
N ILE A 429 18.81 -20.82 -8.33
CA ILE A 429 18.71 -19.97 -7.14
C ILE A 429 20.04 -19.36 -6.69
N GLY A 430 21.16 -19.90 -7.12
CA GLY A 430 22.50 -19.36 -6.91
C GLY A 430 22.84 -18.13 -7.77
N LEU A 431 22.03 -17.78 -8.77
CA LEU A 431 22.22 -16.58 -9.56
C LEU A 431 21.76 -15.32 -8.82
N THR A 432 22.33 -14.19 -9.19
CA THR A 432 21.98 -12.89 -8.60
C THR A 432 21.00 -12.15 -9.48
N LEU A 433 19.74 -11.99 -9.03
CA LEU A 433 18.68 -11.25 -9.72
C LEU A 433 18.13 -10.13 -8.85
N GLY A 434 17.24 -9.32 -9.44
CA GLY A 434 16.61 -8.19 -8.78
C GLY A 434 15.74 -8.58 -7.58
N LEU A 435 15.74 -7.72 -6.59
CA LEU A 435 14.89 -7.78 -5.40
C LEU A 435 13.79 -6.73 -5.51
N ARG A 436 12.53 -7.18 -5.60
CA ARG A 436 11.34 -6.33 -5.57
C ARG A 436 10.43 -6.74 -4.40
N PRO A 437 10.56 -6.07 -3.26
CA PRO A 437 9.75 -6.37 -2.07
C PRO A 437 8.25 -6.26 -2.33
N VAL A 438 7.47 -7.15 -1.73
CA VAL A 438 5.99 -7.12 -1.72
C VAL A 438 5.50 -6.97 -0.29
N ILE A 439 4.53 -6.09 -0.10
CA ILE A 439 3.90 -5.78 1.19
C ILE A 439 2.38 -5.78 1.08
N ASN A 440 1.70 -5.93 2.22
CA ASN A 440 0.26 -5.77 2.33
C ASN A 440 -0.06 -4.61 3.27
N LEU A 441 -0.82 -3.61 2.81
CA LEU A 441 -1.29 -2.51 3.64
C LEU A 441 -2.76 -2.71 4.01
N LYS A 442 -3.11 -2.28 5.20
CA LYS A 442 -4.52 -2.20 5.63
C LYS A 442 -5.28 -1.24 4.73
N SER A 443 -6.52 -1.55 4.43
CA SER A 443 -7.42 -0.67 3.66
C SER A 443 -8.05 0.44 4.53
N THR A 444 -8.04 0.30 5.85
CA THR A 444 -8.61 1.26 6.81
C THR A 444 -7.77 1.33 8.08
#